data_c00473e8d8ac0e872a44435f45951c80
#
_entry.id   c00473e8d8ac0e872a44435f45951c80
#
_cell.length_a   1.000
_cell.length_b   1.000
_cell.length_c   1.000
_cell.angle_alpha   90.00
_cell.angle_beta   90.00
_cell.angle_gamma   90.00
#
_symmetry.space_group_name_H-M   'P 1'
#
loop_
_entity.id
_entity.type
_entity.pdbx_description
1 polymer ?
#
loop_
_entity_poly.entity_id
_entity_poly.type
_entity_poly.pdbx_seq_one_letter_code
_entity_poly.pdbx_strand_id
1 'polypeptide(L)'
;AVGSTASIVNMLIGLFAGLSTGAGVVISQAYGAKAEKRLSEAVQTTITLTFILSAVATIIGILIVDPMLRLMDTPEDVLPEAKAYLTIYFAGSTGLLFYNMGSGILRAVGDSRRPLYFLCFAAIVNVVFDLLFVVGFRMGVEGAAYATIISELLSALLVMYVLTKTDAPYAIKWKSLSLHFSAVKQIFSIGFPSSIQQALTSFSNVFVQSYINFFQTDCMAGYSSYNKLDAFILIPVQSLALASSTFVGQNYGAGQLKRGRDGVKKTLYMSIIVTAALTVLTMIFSGPLLSLFNDDPGVIEYGKKFVLIISPFYVTICFNQVFAGALRGIGRSTAPMIIMLSSFVAFRQLFLYCNKVFFGHSFIGTALAYPMGWVVCSILMIICYKRSALGKASDDAAGAVVK
;
A
#
# COMPACT_ATOMS: atom_id res chain seq x y z
N ALA A 1 -10.17 21.71 1.33
CA ALA A 1 -11.03 20.61 0.85
C ALA A 1 -10.19 19.35 0.52
N VAL A 2 -9.28 19.39 -0.47
CA VAL A 2 -8.48 18.20 -0.89
C VAL A 2 -7.67 17.58 0.28
N GLY A 3 -7.05 18.39 1.11
CA GLY A 3 -6.27 17.91 2.26
C GLY A 3 -7.11 17.18 3.30
N SER A 4 -8.32 17.65 3.60
CA SER A 4 -9.22 17.00 4.56
C SER A 4 -9.79 15.67 4.07
N THR A 5 -9.91 15.48 2.74
CA THR A 5 -10.40 14.24 2.14
C THR A 5 -9.33 13.18 1.94
N ALA A 6 -8.04 13.52 2.05
CA ALA A 6 -6.91 12.62 1.76
C ALA A 6 -6.94 11.33 2.58
N SER A 7 -7.37 11.37 3.84
CA SER A 7 -7.46 10.17 4.69
C SER A 7 -8.49 9.17 4.18
N ILE A 8 -9.62 9.65 3.66
CA ILE A 8 -10.69 8.82 3.08
C ILE A 8 -10.20 8.15 1.80
N VAL A 9 -9.59 8.95 0.92
CA VAL A 9 -9.01 8.47 -0.35
C VAL A 9 -7.93 7.42 -0.10
N ASN A 10 -7.00 7.67 0.83
CA ASN A 10 -5.94 6.72 1.18
C ASN A 10 -6.49 5.42 1.78
N MET A 11 -7.55 5.49 2.58
CA MET A 11 -8.21 4.30 3.11
C MET A 11 -8.82 3.45 1.98
N LEU A 12 -9.47 4.09 1.01
CA LEU A 12 -10.04 3.42 -0.17
C LEU A 12 -8.94 2.77 -1.02
N ILE A 13 -7.87 3.51 -1.33
CA ILE A 13 -6.70 3.00 -2.07
C ILE A 13 -6.11 1.78 -1.34
N GLY A 14 -5.94 1.88 -0.01
CA GLY A 14 -5.39 0.79 0.79
C GLY A 14 -6.26 -0.47 0.75
N LEU A 15 -7.58 -0.33 0.81
CA LEU A 15 -8.53 -1.44 0.71
C LEU A 15 -8.39 -2.15 -0.64
N PHE A 16 -8.34 -1.40 -1.73
CA PHE A 16 -8.22 -1.96 -3.08
C PHE A 16 -6.84 -2.55 -3.36
N ALA A 17 -5.78 -1.92 -2.86
CA ALA A 17 -4.42 -2.45 -2.96
C ALA A 17 -4.29 -3.80 -2.23
N GLY A 18 -4.95 -3.95 -1.07
CA GLY A 18 -4.99 -5.22 -0.36
C GLY A 18 -5.69 -6.33 -1.14
N LEU A 19 -6.85 -6.05 -1.73
CA LEU A 19 -7.58 -7.00 -2.59
C LEU A 19 -6.78 -7.35 -3.86
N SER A 20 -6.15 -6.36 -4.50
CA SER A 20 -5.25 -6.57 -5.64
C SER A 20 -4.08 -7.48 -5.27
N THR A 21 -3.52 -7.34 -4.06
CA THR A 21 -2.48 -8.24 -3.55
C THR A 21 -2.99 -9.68 -3.44
N GLY A 22 -4.22 -9.87 -2.95
CA GLY A 22 -4.85 -11.19 -2.88
C GLY A 22 -4.99 -11.85 -4.25
N ALA A 23 -5.54 -11.14 -5.22
CA ALA A 23 -5.67 -11.58 -6.60
C ALA A 23 -4.29 -11.90 -7.21
N GLY A 24 -3.31 -10.99 -7.04
CA GLY A 24 -1.95 -11.16 -7.52
C GLY A 24 -1.26 -12.42 -6.97
N VAL A 25 -1.47 -12.76 -5.70
CA VAL A 25 -0.91 -13.99 -5.12
C VAL A 25 -1.56 -15.23 -5.72
N VAL A 26 -2.88 -15.29 -5.83
CA VAL A 26 -3.59 -16.45 -6.40
C VAL A 26 -3.15 -16.67 -7.86
N ILE A 27 -3.06 -15.58 -8.63
CA ILE A 27 -2.63 -15.62 -10.04
C ILE A 27 -1.16 -16.03 -10.16
N SER A 28 -0.27 -15.49 -9.31
CA SER A 28 1.15 -15.84 -9.34
C SER A 28 1.40 -17.30 -8.99
N GLN A 29 0.65 -17.86 -8.04
CA GLN A 29 0.70 -19.30 -7.72
C GLN A 29 0.20 -20.17 -8.89
N ALA A 30 -0.93 -19.82 -9.52
CA ALA A 30 -1.46 -20.54 -10.67
C ALA A 30 -0.51 -20.46 -11.87
N TYR A 31 0.10 -19.29 -12.11
CA TYR A 31 1.10 -19.07 -13.15
C TYR A 31 2.36 -19.91 -12.92
N GLY A 32 2.89 -19.89 -11.70
CA GLY A 32 4.05 -20.71 -11.32
C GLY A 32 3.81 -22.21 -11.44
N ALA A 33 2.61 -22.67 -11.10
CA ALA A 33 2.18 -24.07 -11.25
C ALA A 33 1.96 -24.47 -12.72
N LYS A 34 2.03 -23.54 -13.68
CA LYS A 34 1.66 -23.74 -15.10
C LYS A 34 0.23 -24.30 -15.26
N ALA A 35 -0.65 -24.01 -14.33
CA ALA A 35 -2.03 -24.48 -14.29
C ALA A 35 -2.93 -23.51 -15.09
N GLU A 36 -2.90 -23.60 -16.42
CA GLU A 36 -3.56 -22.65 -17.33
C GLU A 36 -5.06 -22.47 -17.04
N LYS A 37 -5.79 -23.56 -16.77
CA LYS A 37 -7.20 -23.50 -16.42
C LYS A 37 -7.41 -22.68 -15.15
N ARG A 38 -6.68 -22.98 -14.07
CA ARG A 38 -6.76 -22.28 -12.80
C ARG A 38 -6.32 -20.81 -12.92
N LEU A 39 -5.31 -20.55 -13.76
CA LEU A 39 -4.85 -19.20 -14.07
C LEU A 39 -5.96 -18.39 -14.76
N SER A 40 -6.57 -18.94 -15.79
CA SER A 40 -7.69 -18.31 -16.51
C SER A 40 -8.87 -18.08 -15.57
N GLU A 41 -9.27 -19.06 -14.76
CA GLU A 41 -10.35 -18.94 -13.77
C GLU A 41 -10.07 -17.82 -12.76
N ALA A 42 -8.84 -17.73 -12.25
CA ALA A 42 -8.44 -16.68 -11.31
C ALA A 42 -8.49 -15.29 -11.95
N VAL A 43 -8.04 -15.14 -13.19
CA VAL A 43 -8.09 -13.87 -13.94
C VAL A 43 -9.53 -13.46 -14.22
N GLN A 44 -10.36 -14.37 -14.78
CA GLN A 44 -11.77 -14.07 -15.07
C GLN A 44 -12.53 -13.67 -13.77
N THR A 45 -12.30 -14.41 -12.69
CA THR A 45 -12.87 -14.11 -11.37
C THR A 45 -12.40 -12.73 -10.87
N THR A 46 -11.11 -12.40 -11.00
CA THR A 46 -10.56 -11.10 -10.58
C THR A 46 -11.24 -9.96 -11.33
N ILE A 47 -11.39 -10.06 -12.64
CA ILE A 47 -12.05 -9.01 -13.44
C ILE A 47 -13.54 -8.90 -13.09
N THR A 48 -14.23 -10.03 -12.94
CA THR A 48 -15.66 -10.02 -12.54
C THR A 48 -15.85 -9.40 -11.15
N LEU A 49 -14.98 -9.75 -10.19
CA LEU A 49 -14.95 -9.12 -8.87
C LEU A 49 -14.67 -7.62 -8.95
N THR A 50 -13.79 -7.17 -9.87
CA THR A 50 -13.51 -5.75 -10.04
C THR A 50 -14.76 -4.98 -10.45
N PHE A 51 -15.57 -5.51 -11.37
CA PHE A 51 -16.87 -4.90 -11.73
C PHE A 51 -17.82 -4.80 -10.54
N ILE A 52 -17.98 -5.89 -9.78
CA ILE A 52 -18.87 -5.91 -8.62
C ILE A 52 -18.38 -4.94 -7.55
N LEU A 53 -17.09 -5.02 -7.21
CA LEU A 53 -16.51 -4.19 -6.15
C LEU A 53 -16.48 -2.70 -6.54
N SER A 54 -16.28 -2.36 -7.82
CA SER A 54 -16.34 -0.98 -8.28
C SER A 54 -17.75 -0.41 -8.17
N ALA A 55 -18.76 -1.17 -8.58
CA ALA A 55 -20.16 -0.75 -8.43
C ALA A 55 -20.53 -0.55 -6.94
N VAL A 56 -20.17 -1.51 -6.08
CA VAL A 56 -20.40 -1.43 -4.64
C VAL A 56 -19.66 -0.23 -4.02
N ALA A 57 -18.38 -0.03 -4.37
CA ALA A 57 -17.58 1.08 -3.86
C ALA A 57 -18.11 2.44 -4.30
N THR A 58 -18.56 2.57 -5.54
CA THR A 58 -19.19 3.79 -6.06
C THR A 58 -20.49 4.08 -5.31
N ILE A 59 -21.40 3.11 -5.22
CA ILE A 59 -22.71 3.32 -4.57
C ILE A 59 -22.52 3.63 -3.08
N ILE A 60 -21.80 2.78 -2.35
CA ILE A 60 -21.56 2.99 -0.92
C ILE A 60 -20.77 4.27 -0.70
N GLY A 61 -19.73 4.51 -1.50
CA GLY A 61 -18.89 5.69 -1.40
C GLY A 61 -19.69 6.98 -1.48
N ILE A 62 -20.52 7.12 -2.50
CA ILE A 62 -21.38 8.31 -2.68
C ILE A 62 -22.36 8.47 -1.51
N LEU A 63 -22.97 7.38 -1.03
CA LEU A 63 -23.92 7.42 0.07
C LEU A 63 -23.30 7.83 1.41
N ILE A 64 -22.05 7.47 1.65
CA ILE A 64 -21.37 7.74 2.92
C ILE A 64 -20.56 9.05 2.94
N VAL A 65 -20.40 9.77 1.81
CA VAL A 65 -19.62 11.01 1.74
C VAL A 65 -20.11 12.03 2.79
N ASP A 66 -21.40 12.35 2.81
CA ASP A 66 -21.96 13.35 3.70
C ASP A 66 -21.84 12.97 5.19
N PRO A 67 -22.26 11.77 5.63
CA PRO A 67 -22.09 11.36 7.01
C PRO A 67 -20.60 11.25 7.43
N MET A 68 -19.69 10.85 6.52
CA MET A 68 -18.26 10.81 6.85
C MET A 68 -17.66 12.20 7.05
N LEU A 69 -17.97 13.16 6.19
CA LEU A 69 -17.46 14.53 6.32
C LEU A 69 -17.98 15.20 7.60
N ARG A 70 -19.25 14.97 7.96
CA ARG A 70 -19.81 15.45 9.22
C ARG A 70 -19.18 14.79 10.44
N LEU A 71 -18.94 13.46 10.40
CA LEU A 71 -18.28 12.73 11.49
C LEU A 71 -16.80 13.20 11.69
N MET A 72 -16.20 13.76 10.66
CA MET A 72 -14.85 14.32 10.71
C MET A 72 -14.81 15.80 11.15
N ASP A 73 -15.96 16.35 11.58
CA ASP A 73 -16.11 17.77 11.95
C ASP A 73 -15.52 18.72 10.87
N THR A 74 -15.82 18.40 9.59
CA THR A 74 -15.35 19.24 8.46
C THR A 74 -16.03 20.62 8.55
N PRO A 75 -15.24 21.73 8.55
CA PRO A 75 -15.79 23.09 8.61
C PRO A 75 -16.82 23.35 7.52
N GLU A 76 -17.89 24.09 7.87
CA GLU A 76 -19.03 24.33 6.95
C GLU A 76 -18.67 25.08 5.67
N ASP A 77 -17.64 25.91 5.73
CA ASP A 77 -17.09 26.64 4.56
C ASP A 77 -16.37 25.73 3.57
N VAL A 78 -15.80 24.61 4.04
CA VAL A 78 -15.05 23.62 3.23
C VAL A 78 -15.94 22.44 2.80
N LEU A 79 -17.03 22.19 3.53
CA LEU A 79 -17.90 21.02 3.37
C LEU A 79 -18.45 20.85 1.92
N PRO A 80 -18.94 21.88 1.24
CA PRO A 80 -19.48 21.73 -0.12
C PRO A 80 -18.40 21.27 -1.12
N GLU A 81 -17.20 21.86 -1.08
CA GLU A 81 -16.09 21.50 -1.95
C GLU A 81 -15.56 20.10 -1.67
N ALA A 82 -15.42 19.75 -0.37
CA ALA A 82 -14.99 18.40 0.04
C ALA A 82 -16.00 17.33 -0.41
N LYS A 83 -17.30 17.63 -0.30
CA LYS A 83 -18.38 16.75 -0.75
C LYS A 83 -18.36 16.57 -2.27
N ALA A 84 -18.22 17.66 -3.03
CA ALA A 84 -18.12 17.62 -4.48
C ALA A 84 -16.91 16.78 -4.93
N TYR A 85 -15.74 17.03 -4.35
CA TYR A 85 -14.51 16.28 -4.62
C TYR A 85 -14.69 14.78 -4.38
N LEU A 86 -15.12 14.39 -3.19
CA LEU A 86 -15.29 12.98 -2.84
C LEU A 86 -16.38 12.30 -3.66
N THR A 87 -17.48 12.97 -3.95
CA THR A 87 -18.55 12.41 -4.79
C THR A 87 -18.03 12.09 -6.19
N ILE A 88 -17.30 13.02 -6.81
CA ILE A 88 -16.67 12.82 -8.12
C ILE A 88 -15.63 11.69 -8.03
N TYR A 89 -14.79 11.70 -6.99
CA TYR A 89 -13.75 10.68 -6.80
C TYR A 89 -14.35 9.26 -6.65
N PHE A 90 -15.40 9.09 -5.82
CA PHE A 90 -16.07 7.80 -5.67
C PHE A 90 -16.79 7.37 -6.96
N ALA A 91 -17.40 8.31 -7.69
CA ALA A 91 -17.99 8.02 -9.00
C ALA A 91 -16.96 7.50 -10.01
N GLY A 92 -15.73 8.02 -9.95
CA GLY A 92 -14.61 7.60 -10.81
C GLY A 92 -13.75 6.45 -10.26
N SER A 93 -14.01 5.95 -9.04
CA SER A 93 -13.19 4.92 -8.36
C SER A 93 -13.08 3.60 -9.15
N THR A 94 -13.96 3.37 -10.10
CA THR A 94 -13.89 2.26 -11.07
C THR A 94 -12.53 2.23 -11.79
N GLY A 95 -12.02 3.38 -12.25
CA GLY A 95 -10.70 3.48 -12.89
C GLY A 95 -9.58 2.99 -11.97
N LEU A 96 -9.57 3.47 -10.75
CA LEU A 96 -8.60 3.06 -9.72
C LEU A 96 -8.62 1.56 -9.49
N LEU A 97 -9.81 0.95 -9.33
CA LEU A 97 -9.94 -0.49 -9.11
C LEU A 97 -9.43 -1.30 -10.31
N PHE A 98 -9.86 -0.96 -11.51
CA PHE A 98 -9.45 -1.68 -12.72
C PHE A 98 -7.95 -1.56 -12.95
N TYR A 99 -7.36 -0.38 -12.72
CA TYR A 99 -5.92 -0.23 -12.79
C TYR A 99 -5.20 -1.10 -11.75
N ASN A 100 -5.62 -1.06 -10.48
CA ASN A 100 -4.97 -1.83 -9.41
C ASN A 100 -5.07 -3.35 -9.65
N MET A 101 -6.25 -3.86 -9.96
CA MET A 101 -6.47 -5.29 -10.20
C MET A 101 -5.77 -5.77 -11.47
N GLY A 102 -5.90 -5.03 -12.57
CA GLY A 102 -5.25 -5.38 -13.83
C GLY A 102 -3.73 -5.30 -13.76
N SER A 103 -3.18 -4.27 -13.10
CA SER A 103 -1.75 -4.19 -12.79
C SER A 103 -1.29 -5.33 -11.87
N GLY A 104 -2.15 -5.74 -10.93
CA GLY A 104 -1.92 -6.92 -10.09
C GLY A 104 -1.78 -8.20 -10.91
N ILE A 105 -2.64 -8.40 -11.93
CA ILE A 105 -2.55 -9.52 -12.87
C ILE A 105 -1.23 -9.48 -13.63
N LEU A 106 -0.87 -8.35 -14.25
CA LEU A 106 0.38 -8.20 -15.01
C LEU A 106 1.61 -8.46 -14.14
N ARG A 107 1.66 -7.87 -12.94
CA ARG A 107 2.77 -8.12 -11.99
C ARG A 107 2.84 -9.58 -11.57
N ALA A 108 1.70 -10.24 -11.35
CA ALA A 108 1.65 -11.64 -10.95
C ALA A 108 2.27 -12.61 -11.98
N VAL A 109 2.22 -12.26 -13.27
CA VAL A 109 2.86 -13.02 -14.36
C VAL A 109 4.28 -12.54 -14.69
N GLY A 110 4.79 -11.53 -13.97
CA GLY A 110 6.16 -11.04 -14.10
C GLY A 110 6.31 -9.77 -14.95
N ASP A 111 5.22 -9.20 -15.46
CA ASP A 111 5.25 -7.94 -16.20
C ASP A 111 5.00 -6.74 -15.27
N SER A 112 6.07 -6.17 -14.77
CA SER A 112 6.02 -4.94 -13.96
C SER A 112 6.27 -3.67 -14.79
N ARG A 113 6.77 -3.79 -16.03
CA ARG A 113 7.14 -2.64 -16.87
C ARG A 113 5.92 -1.94 -17.44
N ARG A 114 4.96 -2.70 -17.98
CA ARG A 114 3.74 -2.11 -18.56
C ARG A 114 2.93 -1.32 -17.53
N PRO A 115 2.62 -1.86 -16.31
CA PRO A 115 1.97 -1.07 -15.27
C PRO A 115 2.69 0.23 -14.92
N LEU A 116 4.03 0.22 -14.88
CA LEU A 116 4.82 1.42 -14.62
C LEU A 116 4.64 2.47 -15.74
N TYR A 117 4.74 2.06 -17.01
CA TYR A 117 4.56 2.99 -18.13
C TYR A 117 3.15 3.60 -18.14
N PHE A 118 2.13 2.80 -17.83
CA PHE A 118 0.75 3.30 -17.77
C PHE A 118 0.54 4.27 -16.61
N LEU A 119 1.19 4.01 -15.46
CA LEU A 119 1.15 4.95 -14.33
C LEU A 119 1.87 6.26 -14.64
N CYS A 120 3.06 6.20 -15.26
CA CYS A 120 3.78 7.39 -15.70
C CYS A 120 2.96 8.22 -16.72
N PHE A 121 2.34 7.55 -17.68
CA PHE A 121 1.44 8.19 -18.64
C PHE A 121 0.25 8.87 -17.94
N ALA A 122 -0.42 8.15 -17.03
CA ALA A 122 -1.53 8.70 -16.26
C ALA A 122 -1.11 9.88 -15.40
N ALA A 123 0.08 9.86 -14.79
CA ALA A 123 0.59 10.98 -14.02
C ALA A 123 0.80 12.25 -14.88
N ILE A 124 1.35 12.10 -16.10
CA ILE A 124 1.51 13.20 -17.04
C ILE A 124 0.14 13.74 -17.45
N VAL A 125 -0.78 12.88 -17.81
CA VAL A 125 -2.16 13.24 -18.18
C VAL A 125 -2.87 13.96 -17.03
N ASN A 126 -2.70 13.48 -15.80
CA ASN A 126 -3.27 14.11 -14.60
C ASN A 126 -2.77 15.55 -14.45
N VAL A 127 -1.45 15.78 -14.52
CA VAL A 127 -0.88 17.14 -14.43
C VAL A 127 -1.42 18.05 -15.54
N VAL A 128 -1.51 17.55 -16.78
CA VAL A 128 -2.04 18.33 -17.91
C VAL A 128 -3.50 18.71 -17.69
N PHE A 129 -4.33 17.76 -17.25
CA PHE A 129 -5.74 18.05 -16.98
C PHE A 129 -5.95 18.87 -15.71
N ASP A 130 -5.11 18.74 -14.68
CA ASP A 130 -5.14 19.63 -13.52
C ASP A 130 -4.91 21.10 -13.96
N LEU A 131 -3.89 21.34 -14.78
CA LEU A 131 -3.64 22.68 -15.32
C LEU A 131 -4.80 23.17 -16.20
N LEU A 132 -5.35 22.32 -17.05
CA LEU A 132 -6.44 22.67 -17.95
C LEU A 132 -7.73 23.00 -17.19
N PHE A 133 -8.14 22.13 -16.25
CA PHE A 133 -9.42 22.27 -15.55
C PHE A 133 -9.34 23.29 -14.41
N VAL A 134 -8.26 23.27 -13.62
CA VAL A 134 -8.14 24.18 -12.46
C VAL A 134 -7.72 25.57 -12.89
N VAL A 135 -6.72 25.70 -13.77
CA VAL A 135 -6.19 27.01 -14.19
C VAL A 135 -6.93 27.52 -15.42
N GLY A 136 -7.09 26.69 -16.47
CA GLY A 136 -7.72 27.09 -17.74
C GLY A 136 -9.21 27.33 -17.60
N PHE A 137 -9.96 26.34 -17.12
CA PHE A 137 -11.42 26.42 -16.97
C PHE A 137 -11.88 26.94 -15.60
N ARG A 138 -10.97 27.14 -14.65
CA ARG A 138 -11.24 27.65 -13.30
C ARG A 138 -12.28 26.82 -12.52
N MET A 139 -12.26 25.51 -12.73
CA MET A 139 -13.21 24.58 -12.09
C MET A 139 -12.88 24.32 -10.61
N GLY A 140 -11.78 24.88 -10.07
CA GLY A 140 -11.41 24.71 -8.67
C GLY A 140 -11.19 23.24 -8.28
N VAL A 141 -11.74 22.84 -7.16
CA VAL A 141 -11.55 21.49 -6.57
C VAL A 141 -12.20 20.38 -7.41
N GLU A 142 -13.32 20.66 -8.07
CA GLU A 142 -13.98 19.72 -8.97
C GLU A 142 -13.10 19.40 -10.17
N GLY A 143 -12.39 20.41 -10.71
CA GLY A 143 -11.44 20.21 -11.80
C GLY A 143 -10.33 19.23 -11.47
N ALA A 144 -9.77 19.34 -10.26
CA ALA A 144 -8.75 18.39 -9.77
C ALA A 144 -9.32 16.96 -9.62
N ALA A 145 -10.57 16.84 -9.16
CA ALA A 145 -11.24 15.53 -9.08
C ALA A 145 -11.42 14.91 -10.48
N TYR A 146 -11.92 15.67 -11.44
CA TYR A 146 -12.07 15.20 -12.84
C TYR A 146 -10.73 14.81 -13.47
N ALA A 147 -9.69 15.60 -13.28
CA ALA A 147 -8.34 15.28 -13.78
C ALA A 147 -7.84 13.94 -13.25
N THR A 148 -8.04 13.71 -11.95
CA THR A 148 -7.63 12.45 -11.29
C THR A 148 -8.39 11.26 -11.86
N ILE A 149 -9.73 11.30 -11.91
CA ILE A 149 -10.51 10.15 -12.39
C ILE A 149 -10.30 9.85 -13.88
N ILE A 150 -10.10 10.88 -14.71
CA ILE A 150 -9.82 10.69 -16.13
C ILE A 150 -8.46 10.00 -16.31
N SER A 151 -7.43 10.45 -15.61
CA SER A 151 -6.10 9.82 -15.67
C SER A 151 -6.10 8.37 -15.17
N GLU A 152 -6.85 8.07 -14.09
CA GLU A 152 -7.03 6.72 -13.58
C GLU A 152 -7.79 5.83 -14.57
N LEU A 153 -8.86 6.33 -15.18
CA LEU A 153 -9.61 5.61 -16.22
C LEU A 153 -8.74 5.31 -17.44
N LEU A 154 -7.93 6.26 -17.90
CA LEU A 154 -7.01 6.03 -19.01
C LEU A 154 -5.98 4.95 -18.70
N SER A 155 -5.39 4.97 -17.51
CA SER A 155 -4.47 3.91 -17.07
C SER A 155 -5.15 2.53 -16.99
N ALA A 156 -6.39 2.49 -16.50
CA ALA A 156 -7.20 1.28 -16.46
C ALA A 156 -7.48 0.74 -17.87
N LEU A 157 -7.88 1.60 -18.81
CA LEU A 157 -8.13 1.21 -20.20
C LEU A 157 -6.87 0.64 -20.86
N LEU A 158 -5.70 1.23 -20.64
CA LEU A 158 -4.43 0.70 -21.16
C LEU A 158 -4.12 -0.70 -20.62
N VAL A 159 -4.30 -0.91 -19.32
CA VAL A 159 -4.11 -2.24 -18.69
C VAL A 159 -5.11 -3.25 -19.24
N MET A 160 -6.39 -2.88 -19.34
CA MET A 160 -7.43 -3.77 -19.88
C MET A 160 -7.19 -4.08 -21.36
N TYR A 161 -6.74 -3.12 -22.15
CA TYR A 161 -6.37 -3.34 -23.54
C TYR A 161 -5.27 -4.41 -23.69
N VAL A 162 -4.19 -4.30 -22.90
CA VAL A 162 -3.10 -5.28 -22.92
C VAL A 162 -3.57 -6.66 -22.49
N LEU A 163 -4.35 -6.77 -21.42
CA LEU A 163 -4.89 -8.04 -20.93
C LEU A 163 -5.89 -8.67 -21.89
N THR A 164 -6.56 -7.87 -22.72
CA THR A 164 -7.50 -8.37 -23.73
C THR A 164 -6.78 -8.84 -25.01
N LYS A 165 -5.71 -8.13 -25.40
CA LYS A 165 -5.00 -8.39 -26.66
C LYS A 165 -3.90 -9.44 -26.58
N THR A 166 -3.56 -9.90 -25.38
CA THR A 166 -2.56 -10.96 -25.22
C THR A 166 -3.13 -12.33 -25.58
N ASP A 167 -2.32 -13.19 -26.22
CA ASP A 167 -2.65 -14.58 -26.50
C ASP A 167 -2.30 -15.53 -25.35
N ALA A 168 -1.80 -15.02 -24.26
CA ALA A 168 -1.37 -15.79 -23.10
C ALA A 168 -2.56 -16.37 -22.29
N PRO A 169 -2.35 -17.43 -21.50
CA PRO A 169 -3.41 -18.05 -20.69
C PRO A 169 -4.09 -17.12 -19.67
N TYR A 170 -3.48 -15.97 -19.38
CA TYR A 170 -4.05 -14.92 -18.52
C TYR A 170 -4.83 -13.84 -19.30
N ALA A 171 -5.14 -14.05 -20.58
CA ALA A 171 -5.97 -13.14 -21.37
C ALA A 171 -7.38 -13.01 -20.80
N ILE A 172 -7.92 -11.79 -20.83
CA ILE A 172 -9.33 -11.55 -20.48
C ILE A 172 -10.22 -12.06 -21.62
N LYS A 173 -11.12 -12.98 -21.28
CA LYS A 173 -12.12 -13.49 -22.19
C LYS A 173 -13.48 -12.90 -21.83
N TRP A 174 -13.81 -11.75 -22.40
CA TRP A 174 -15.03 -10.98 -22.08
C TRP A 174 -16.33 -11.79 -22.14
N LYS A 175 -16.41 -12.78 -23.05
CA LYS A 175 -17.57 -13.69 -23.19
C LYS A 175 -17.63 -14.80 -22.14
N SER A 176 -16.55 -15.01 -21.40
CA SER A 176 -16.40 -16.09 -20.41
C SER A 176 -16.14 -15.56 -19.00
N LEU A 177 -16.48 -14.29 -18.76
CA LEU A 177 -16.38 -13.72 -17.40
C LEU A 177 -17.28 -14.51 -16.46
N SER A 178 -16.70 -14.98 -15.36
CA SER A 178 -17.38 -15.86 -14.40
C SER A 178 -16.75 -15.73 -13.01
N LEU A 179 -17.55 -16.02 -12.00
CA LEU A 179 -17.11 -16.11 -10.61
C LEU A 179 -16.87 -17.58 -10.24
N HIS A 180 -15.61 -17.95 -10.10
CA HIS A 180 -15.26 -19.26 -9.55
C HIS A 180 -15.11 -19.16 -8.03
N PHE A 181 -16.00 -19.79 -7.29
CA PHE A 181 -16.06 -19.67 -5.82
C PHE A 181 -14.74 -20.01 -5.12
N SER A 182 -14.00 -21.00 -5.62
CA SER A 182 -12.68 -21.36 -5.09
C SER A 182 -11.67 -20.21 -5.24
N ALA A 183 -11.66 -19.51 -6.38
CA ALA A 183 -10.80 -18.36 -6.63
C ALA A 183 -11.25 -17.16 -5.77
N VAL A 184 -12.55 -16.88 -5.69
CA VAL A 184 -13.11 -15.84 -4.80
C VAL A 184 -12.64 -16.06 -3.37
N LYS A 185 -12.84 -17.27 -2.82
CA LYS A 185 -12.43 -17.61 -1.45
C LYS A 185 -10.94 -17.39 -1.23
N GLN A 186 -10.09 -17.80 -2.18
CA GLN A 186 -8.63 -17.61 -2.07
C GLN A 186 -8.24 -16.13 -2.15
N ILE A 187 -8.81 -15.37 -3.10
CA ILE A 187 -8.55 -13.93 -3.25
C ILE A 187 -8.91 -13.19 -1.96
N PHE A 188 -10.10 -13.46 -1.40
CA PHE A 188 -10.53 -12.82 -0.17
C PHE A 188 -9.75 -13.28 1.07
N SER A 189 -9.37 -14.57 1.16
CA SER A 189 -8.58 -15.06 2.29
C SER A 189 -7.19 -14.40 2.39
N ILE A 190 -6.66 -13.90 1.29
CA ILE A 190 -5.37 -13.21 1.23
C ILE A 190 -5.57 -11.69 1.19
N GLY A 191 -6.48 -11.21 0.37
CA GLY A 191 -6.73 -9.79 0.12
C GLY A 191 -7.38 -9.08 1.31
N PHE A 192 -8.41 -9.68 1.90
CA PHE A 192 -9.14 -9.06 3.01
C PHE A 192 -8.28 -8.78 4.25
N PRO A 193 -7.44 -9.74 4.74
CA PRO A 193 -6.50 -9.44 5.81
C PRO A 193 -5.51 -8.32 5.44
N SER A 194 -5.03 -8.29 4.19
CA SER A 194 -4.12 -7.24 3.71
C SER A 194 -4.80 -5.86 3.66
N SER A 195 -6.06 -5.81 3.26
CA SER A 195 -6.87 -4.58 3.25
C SER A 195 -7.12 -4.05 4.66
N ILE A 196 -7.54 -4.92 5.59
CA ILE A 196 -7.73 -4.56 7.00
C ILE A 196 -6.43 -4.03 7.61
N GLN A 197 -5.31 -4.70 7.35
CA GLN A 197 -4.00 -4.26 7.81
C GLN A 197 -3.70 -2.83 7.36
N GLN A 198 -3.89 -2.51 6.07
CA GLN A 198 -3.65 -1.17 5.53
C GLN A 198 -4.57 -0.14 6.18
N ALA A 199 -5.87 -0.40 6.24
CA ALA A 199 -6.85 0.51 6.81
C ALA A 199 -6.56 0.82 8.29
N LEU A 200 -6.35 -0.21 9.11
CA LEU A 200 -6.09 -0.04 10.55
C LEU A 200 -4.73 0.60 10.84
N THR A 201 -3.70 0.34 10.01
CA THR A 201 -2.41 1.00 10.15
C THR A 201 -2.54 2.50 9.84
N SER A 202 -3.26 2.87 8.79
CA SER A 202 -3.55 4.26 8.45
C SER A 202 -4.34 4.95 9.56
N PHE A 203 -5.36 4.29 10.09
CA PHE A 203 -6.15 4.80 11.22
C PHE A 203 -5.28 5.01 12.48
N SER A 204 -4.38 4.07 12.78
CA SER A 204 -3.44 4.21 13.90
C SER A 204 -2.52 5.43 13.77
N ASN A 205 -2.17 5.84 12.56
CA ASN A 205 -1.36 7.04 12.33
C ASN A 205 -2.10 8.34 12.72
N VAL A 206 -3.44 8.36 12.62
CA VAL A 206 -4.26 9.48 13.09
C VAL A 206 -4.12 9.67 14.60
N PHE A 207 -4.10 8.58 15.36
CA PHE A 207 -3.86 8.66 16.81
C PHE A 207 -2.45 9.18 17.14
N VAL A 208 -1.43 8.74 16.41
CA VAL A 208 -0.07 9.27 16.61
C VAL A 208 -0.03 10.77 16.36
N GLN A 209 -0.72 11.26 15.33
CA GLN A 209 -0.85 12.68 15.04
C GLN A 209 -1.42 13.45 16.25
N SER A 210 -2.40 12.88 16.95
CA SER A 210 -2.97 13.49 18.16
C SER A 210 -1.94 13.68 19.28
N TYR A 211 -1.00 12.75 19.45
CA TYR A 211 0.11 12.92 20.41
C TYR A 211 1.13 13.96 19.95
N ILE A 212 1.35 14.11 18.65
CA ILE A 212 2.26 15.11 18.08
C ILE A 212 1.65 16.51 18.19
N ASN A 213 0.34 16.64 18.06
CA ASN A 213 -0.38 17.91 18.18
C ASN A 213 -0.25 18.55 19.57
N PHE A 214 0.17 17.78 20.57
CA PHE A 214 0.51 18.31 21.90
C PHE A 214 1.74 19.24 21.87
N PHE A 215 2.66 19.01 20.94
CA PHE A 215 3.86 19.84 20.78
C PHE A 215 3.54 20.95 19.77
N GLN A 216 3.66 22.14 20.06
CA GLN A 216 3.42 23.38 19.29
C GLN A 216 3.38 23.24 17.75
N THR A 217 2.93 24.28 17.06
CA THR A 217 2.70 24.33 15.61
C THR A 217 3.92 23.91 14.78
N ASP A 218 5.13 24.35 15.20
CA ASP A 218 6.38 24.04 14.50
C ASP A 218 6.69 22.54 14.51
N CYS A 219 6.39 21.85 15.60
CA CYS A 219 6.56 20.40 15.69
C CYS A 219 5.58 19.67 14.75
N MET A 220 4.32 20.11 14.66
CA MET A 220 3.33 19.56 13.75
C MET A 220 3.74 19.74 12.29
N ALA A 221 4.18 20.93 11.92
CA ALA A 221 4.65 21.25 10.59
C ALA A 221 5.96 20.48 10.26
N GLY A 222 6.88 20.36 11.22
CA GLY A 222 8.11 19.57 11.11
C GLY A 222 7.85 18.09 10.90
N TYR A 223 6.87 17.52 11.62
CA TYR A 223 6.42 16.14 11.42
C TYR A 223 5.77 15.94 10.03
N SER A 224 4.95 16.88 9.59
CA SER A 224 4.35 16.84 8.25
C SER A 224 5.43 16.82 7.15
N SER A 225 6.46 17.66 7.28
CA SER A 225 7.61 17.70 6.35
C SER A 225 8.43 16.40 6.42
N TYR A 226 8.66 15.87 7.63
CA TYR A 226 9.29 14.57 7.83
C TYR A 226 8.50 13.43 7.14
N ASN A 227 7.18 13.37 7.26
CA ASN A 227 6.35 12.33 6.64
C ASN A 227 6.48 12.31 5.11
N LYS A 228 6.69 13.46 4.48
CA LYS A 228 6.94 13.53 3.03
C LYS A 228 8.28 12.88 2.67
N LEU A 229 9.33 13.09 3.48
CA LEU A 229 10.62 12.42 3.30
C LEU A 229 10.54 10.91 3.60
N ASP A 230 9.82 10.52 4.64
CA ASP A 230 9.58 9.13 5.02
C ASP A 230 9.00 8.31 3.86
N ALA A 231 8.04 8.89 3.12
CA ALA A 231 7.43 8.25 1.96
C ALA A 231 8.46 7.86 0.89
N PHE A 232 9.48 8.69 0.62
CA PHE A 232 10.53 8.37 -0.35
C PHE A 232 11.37 7.16 0.05
N ILE A 233 11.55 6.92 1.36
CA ILE A 233 12.29 5.75 1.87
C ILE A 233 11.40 4.51 1.86
N LEU A 234 10.11 4.65 2.17
CA LEU A 234 9.18 3.52 2.30
C LEU A 234 8.73 2.95 0.95
N ILE A 235 8.62 3.76 -0.11
CA ILE A 235 8.16 3.31 -1.43
C ILE A 235 9.04 2.18 -2.00
N PRO A 236 10.38 2.26 -2.04
CA PRO A 236 11.23 1.15 -2.49
C PRO A 236 11.06 -0.12 -1.65
N VAL A 237 10.93 0.01 -0.33
CA VAL A 237 10.73 -1.13 0.57
C VAL A 237 9.43 -1.86 0.26
N GLN A 238 8.33 -1.11 0.09
CA GLN A 238 7.02 -1.66 -0.26
C GLN A 238 7.04 -2.32 -1.65
N SER A 239 7.73 -1.72 -2.62
CA SER A 239 7.89 -2.29 -3.97
C SER A 239 8.65 -3.61 -3.95
N LEU A 240 9.74 -3.69 -3.17
CA LEU A 240 10.50 -4.94 -2.98
C LEU A 240 9.69 -6.01 -2.23
N ALA A 241 8.86 -5.62 -1.26
CA ALA A 241 7.96 -6.54 -0.58
C ALA A 241 6.90 -7.12 -1.52
N LEU A 242 6.36 -6.30 -2.42
CA LEU A 242 5.42 -6.74 -3.45
C LEU A 242 6.09 -7.69 -4.45
N ALA A 243 7.31 -7.37 -4.90
CA ALA A 243 8.12 -8.25 -5.73
C ALA A 243 8.43 -9.59 -5.04
N SER A 244 8.76 -9.56 -3.74
CA SER A 244 8.93 -10.77 -2.91
C SER A 244 7.67 -11.62 -2.91
N SER A 245 6.49 -11.01 -2.73
CA SER A 245 5.21 -11.72 -2.73
C SER A 245 4.94 -12.44 -4.05
N THR A 246 5.16 -11.76 -5.18
CA THR A 246 4.99 -12.34 -6.52
C THR A 246 5.98 -13.45 -6.79
N PHE A 247 7.27 -13.20 -6.52
CA PHE A 247 8.33 -14.20 -6.75
C PHE A 247 8.11 -15.47 -5.91
N VAL A 248 7.77 -15.29 -4.64
CA VAL A 248 7.44 -16.41 -3.74
C VAL A 248 6.18 -17.13 -4.22
N GLY A 249 5.14 -16.39 -4.61
CA GLY A 249 3.90 -16.99 -5.13
C GLY A 249 4.15 -17.89 -6.35
N GLN A 250 4.92 -17.42 -7.33
CA GLN A 250 5.29 -18.20 -8.49
C GLN A 250 6.11 -19.46 -8.12
N ASN A 251 7.12 -19.31 -7.27
CA ASN A 251 7.95 -20.44 -6.88
C ASN A 251 7.22 -21.42 -5.95
N TYR A 252 6.31 -20.94 -5.11
CA TYR A 252 5.43 -21.78 -4.31
C TYR A 252 4.49 -22.60 -5.19
N GLY A 253 3.86 -21.98 -6.19
CA GLY A 253 3.04 -22.66 -7.17
C GLY A 253 3.81 -23.71 -7.98
N ALA A 254 5.07 -23.43 -8.30
CA ALA A 254 5.97 -24.36 -9.00
C ALA A 254 6.55 -25.48 -8.09
N GLY A 255 6.23 -25.51 -6.78
CA GLY A 255 6.82 -26.43 -5.82
C GLY A 255 8.29 -26.15 -5.47
N GLN A 256 8.84 -25.00 -5.89
CA GLN A 256 10.24 -24.64 -5.74
C GLN A 256 10.49 -23.78 -4.47
N LEU A 257 10.20 -24.35 -3.30
CA LEU A 257 10.30 -23.65 -2.01
C LEU A 257 11.70 -23.11 -1.73
N LYS A 258 12.77 -23.87 -2.04
CA LYS A 258 14.17 -23.44 -1.87
C LYS A 258 14.43 -22.16 -2.67
N ARG A 259 14.08 -22.16 -3.96
CA ARG A 259 14.23 -20.97 -4.82
C ARG A 259 13.43 -19.79 -4.30
N GLY A 260 12.22 -20.02 -3.79
CA GLY A 260 11.41 -19.01 -3.13
C GLY A 260 12.12 -18.41 -1.91
N ARG A 261 12.69 -19.25 -1.02
CA ARG A 261 13.47 -18.83 0.15
C ARG A 261 14.70 -18.02 -0.23
N ASP A 262 15.46 -18.46 -1.23
CA ASP A 262 16.67 -17.77 -1.69
C ASP A 262 16.31 -16.40 -2.30
N GLY A 263 15.18 -16.30 -3.01
CA GLY A 263 14.63 -15.05 -3.49
C GLY A 263 14.29 -14.09 -2.36
N VAL A 264 13.66 -14.57 -1.28
CA VAL A 264 13.37 -13.74 -0.11
C VAL A 264 14.64 -13.19 0.52
N LYS A 265 15.70 -14.02 0.67
CA LYS A 265 16.99 -13.56 1.19
C LYS A 265 17.60 -12.47 0.31
N LYS A 266 17.64 -12.67 -1.00
CA LYS A 266 18.16 -11.67 -1.96
C LYS A 266 17.35 -10.38 -1.91
N THR A 267 16.02 -10.47 -1.89
CA THR A 267 15.15 -9.30 -1.77
C THR A 267 15.37 -8.54 -0.47
N LEU A 268 15.57 -9.27 0.65
CA LEU A 268 15.88 -8.66 1.94
C LEU A 268 17.22 -7.91 1.90
N TYR A 269 18.28 -8.51 1.36
CA TYR A 269 19.57 -7.82 1.20
C TYR A 269 19.47 -6.58 0.31
N MET A 270 18.77 -6.67 -0.82
CA MET A 270 18.53 -5.51 -1.68
C MET A 270 17.73 -4.42 -0.94
N SER A 271 16.70 -4.80 -0.20
CA SER A 271 15.90 -3.86 0.59
C SER A 271 16.75 -3.15 1.64
N ILE A 272 17.59 -3.88 2.37
CA ILE A 272 18.48 -3.30 3.39
C ILE A 272 19.49 -2.34 2.75
N ILE A 273 20.12 -2.72 1.64
CA ILE A 273 21.12 -1.87 0.97
C ILE A 273 20.48 -0.57 0.46
N VAL A 274 19.37 -0.67 -0.25
CA VAL A 274 18.66 0.51 -0.79
C VAL A 274 18.16 1.41 0.34
N THR A 275 17.56 0.82 1.36
CA THR A 275 17.02 1.57 2.52
C THR A 275 18.15 2.23 3.29
N ALA A 276 19.25 1.54 3.56
CA ALA A 276 20.40 2.11 4.25
C ALA A 276 21.01 3.28 3.46
N ALA A 277 21.17 3.14 2.15
CA ALA A 277 21.68 4.21 1.29
C ALA A 277 20.76 5.45 1.34
N LEU A 278 19.45 5.26 1.16
CA LEU A 278 18.48 6.36 1.23
C LEU A 278 18.44 6.99 2.62
N THR A 279 18.49 6.18 3.67
CA THR A 279 18.54 6.67 5.07
C THR A 279 19.75 7.56 5.31
N VAL A 280 20.95 7.10 4.93
CA VAL A 280 22.19 7.88 5.08
C VAL A 280 22.10 9.20 4.30
N LEU A 281 21.65 9.16 3.06
CA LEU A 281 21.43 10.36 2.24
C LEU A 281 20.43 11.32 2.90
N THR A 282 19.30 10.81 3.38
CA THR A 282 18.30 11.64 4.06
C THR A 282 18.85 12.24 5.36
N MET A 283 19.63 11.51 6.14
CA MET A 283 20.23 12.04 7.37
C MET A 283 21.26 13.14 7.06
N ILE A 284 22.14 12.95 6.08
CA ILE A 284 23.16 13.93 5.69
C ILE A 284 22.49 15.21 5.13
N PHE A 285 21.50 15.05 4.25
CA PHE A 285 20.86 16.16 3.58
C PHE A 285 19.52 16.56 4.22
N SER A 286 19.25 16.19 5.48
CA SER A 286 17.98 16.45 6.16
C SER A 286 17.56 17.91 6.14
N GLY A 287 18.50 18.85 6.36
CA GLY A 287 18.25 20.29 6.32
C GLY A 287 17.74 20.75 4.94
N PRO A 288 18.57 20.64 3.89
CA PRO A 288 18.18 21.00 2.53
C PRO A 288 16.93 20.28 2.03
N LEU A 289 16.72 19.00 2.40
CA LEU A 289 15.52 18.26 1.97
C LEU A 289 14.25 18.76 2.68
N LEU A 290 14.34 19.12 3.96
CA LEU A 290 13.21 19.67 4.70
C LEU A 290 12.86 21.08 4.24
N SER A 291 13.87 21.91 3.89
CA SER A 291 13.65 23.25 3.37
C SER A 291 12.91 23.30 2.02
N LEU A 292 12.85 22.17 1.29
CA LEU A 292 11.98 22.07 0.10
C LEU A 292 10.48 22.11 0.45
N PHE A 293 10.12 21.86 1.70
CA PHE A 293 8.72 21.77 2.14
C PHE A 293 8.31 22.88 3.07
N ASN A 294 9.27 23.51 3.77
CA ASN A 294 9.01 24.64 4.68
C ASN A 294 10.31 25.39 4.94
N ASP A 295 10.24 26.74 4.90
CA ASP A 295 11.40 27.62 5.09
C ASP A 295 11.61 28.06 6.56
N ASP A 296 10.66 27.76 7.47
CA ASP A 296 10.75 28.15 8.87
C ASP A 296 11.84 27.32 9.59
N PRO A 297 12.84 28.00 10.22
CA PRO A 297 13.93 27.32 10.91
C PRO A 297 13.46 26.41 12.07
N GLY A 298 12.40 26.79 12.79
CA GLY A 298 11.82 25.99 13.88
C GLY A 298 11.21 24.69 13.36
N VAL A 299 10.48 24.76 12.25
CA VAL A 299 9.89 23.60 11.56
C VAL A 299 10.98 22.66 11.05
N ILE A 300 12.04 23.21 10.43
CA ILE A 300 13.18 22.44 9.94
C ILE A 300 13.91 21.74 11.08
N GLU A 301 14.08 22.41 12.24
CA GLU A 301 14.74 21.83 13.40
C GLU A 301 13.97 20.62 13.95
N TYR A 302 12.64 20.72 14.11
CA TYR A 302 11.81 19.59 14.53
C TYR A 302 11.83 18.45 13.48
N GLY A 303 11.74 18.78 12.20
CA GLY A 303 11.86 17.81 11.12
C GLY A 303 13.18 17.03 11.18
N LYS A 304 14.32 17.73 11.40
CA LYS A 304 15.64 17.09 11.60
C LYS A 304 15.66 16.17 12.83
N LYS A 305 15.05 16.58 13.93
CA LYS A 305 14.96 15.73 15.14
C LYS A 305 14.20 14.43 14.83
N PHE A 306 13.07 14.49 14.09
CA PHE A 306 12.35 13.29 13.66
C PHE A 306 13.22 12.41 12.75
N VAL A 307 13.88 12.98 11.75
CA VAL A 307 14.79 12.24 10.86
C VAL A 307 15.87 11.53 11.67
N LEU A 308 16.57 12.21 12.57
CA LEU A 308 17.67 11.63 13.32
C LEU A 308 17.24 10.52 14.31
N ILE A 309 16.05 10.65 14.91
CA ILE A 309 15.54 9.68 15.89
C ILE A 309 14.98 8.45 15.18
N ILE A 310 14.24 8.62 14.08
CA ILE A 310 13.48 7.53 13.45
C ILE A 310 14.32 6.80 12.40
N SER A 311 15.08 7.53 11.59
CA SER A 311 15.76 6.98 10.41
C SER A 311 16.71 5.79 10.68
N PRO A 312 17.45 5.71 11.79
CA PRO A 312 18.32 4.56 12.07
C PRO A 312 17.57 3.22 12.10
N PHE A 313 16.26 3.25 12.35
CA PHE A 313 15.44 2.06 12.47
C PHE A 313 14.75 1.62 11.18
N TYR A 314 14.89 2.32 10.06
CA TYR A 314 14.27 1.94 8.78
C TYR A 314 14.67 0.54 8.31
N VAL A 315 15.88 0.09 8.66
CA VAL A 315 16.33 -1.28 8.33
C VAL A 315 15.38 -2.33 8.92
N THR A 316 14.75 -2.07 10.07
CA THR A 316 13.79 -2.99 10.67
C THR A 316 12.52 -3.15 9.82
N ILE A 317 12.11 -2.10 9.10
CA ILE A 317 10.96 -2.17 8.19
C ILE A 317 11.22 -3.12 7.03
N CYS A 318 12.47 -3.28 6.58
CA CYS A 318 12.80 -4.25 5.53
C CYS A 318 12.41 -5.67 5.93
N PHE A 319 12.68 -6.07 7.19
CA PHE A 319 12.26 -7.38 7.70
C PHE A 319 10.74 -7.50 7.75
N ASN A 320 10.05 -6.45 8.24
CA ASN A 320 8.59 -6.45 8.36
C ASN A 320 7.93 -6.64 6.99
N GLN A 321 8.32 -5.85 6.01
CA GLN A 321 7.66 -5.79 4.71
C GLN A 321 8.03 -6.98 3.82
N VAL A 322 9.32 -7.35 3.74
CA VAL A 322 9.78 -8.44 2.88
C VAL A 322 9.24 -9.79 3.37
N PHE A 323 9.30 -10.06 4.69
CA PHE A 323 8.76 -11.31 5.22
C PHE A 323 7.23 -11.36 5.17
N ALA A 324 6.54 -10.23 5.39
CA ALA A 324 5.09 -10.17 5.17
C ALA A 324 4.74 -10.45 3.70
N GLY A 325 5.48 -9.88 2.75
CA GLY A 325 5.35 -10.17 1.33
C GLY A 325 5.53 -11.66 1.02
N ALA A 326 6.60 -12.27 1.57
CA ALA A 326 6.88 -13.69 1.41
C ALA A 326 5.77 -14.59 1.98
N LEU A 327 5.26 -14.27 3.18
CA LEU A 327 4.17 -15.02 3.81
C LEU A 327 2.87 -14.89 3.01
N ARG A 328 2.56 -13.69 2.48
CA ARG A 328 1.43 -13.50 1.55
C ARG A 328 1.61 -14.33 0.29
N GLY A 329 2.82 -14.40 -0.27
CA GLY A 329 3.14 -15.20 -1.45
C GLY A 329 2.81 -16.69 -1.32
N ILE A 330 2.94 -17.25 -0.11
CA ILE A 330 2.50 -18.64 0.19
C ILE A 330 1.02 -18.73 0.63
N GLY A 331 0.25 -17.65 0.53
CA GLY A 331 -1.15 -17.62 0.90
C GLY A 331 -1.44 -17.39 2.39
N ARG A 332 -0.43 -17.05 3.21
CA ARG A 332 -0.59 -16.81 4.66
C ARG A 332 -0.60 -15.30 4.96
N SER A 333 -1.71 -14.59 4.73
CA SER A 333 -1.82 -13.14 5.00
C SER A 333 -2.36 -12.80 6.39
N THR A 334 -3.09 -13.69 7.04
CA THR A 334 -3.64 -13.44 8.38
C THR A 334 -2.54 -13.28 9.44
N ALA A 335 -1.46 -14.09 9.38
CA ALA A 335 -0.38 -13.98 10.34
C ALA A 335 0.38 -12.65 10.25
N PRO A 336 0.85 -12.18 9.08
CA PRO A 336 1.39 -10.82 8.93
C PRO A 336 0.43 -9.72 9.38
N MET A 337 -0.86 -9.83 9.07
CA MET A 337 -1.87 -8.87 9.51
C MET A 337 -1.90 -8.77 11.04
N ILE A 338 -2.05 -9.89 11.75
CA ILE A 338 -2.11 -9.91 13.21
C ILE A 338 -0.83 -9.34 13.81
N ILE A 339 0.35 -9.74 13.32
CA ILE A 339 1.64 -9.25 13.81
C ILE A 339 1.77 -7.74 13.62
N MET A 340 1.44 -7.23 12.43
CA MET A 340 1.53 -5.81 12.15
C MET A 340 0.53 -4.99 12.95
N LEU A 341 -0.72 -5.47 13.10
CA LEU A 341 -1.72 -4.78 13.90
C LEU A 341 -1.37 -4.79 15.39
N SER A 342 -0.90 -5.91 15.93
CA SER A 342 -0.47 -5.96 17.33
C SER A 342 0.72 -5.03 17.60
N SER A 343 1.63 -4.86 16.64
CA SER A 343 2.82 -4.02 16.80
C SER A 343 2.56 -2.54 16.48
N PHE A 344 1.88 -2.25 15.36
CA PHE A 344 1.71 -0.85 14.88
C PHE A 344 0.45 -0.19 15.42
N VAL A 345 -0.54 -0.96 15.87
CA VAL A 345 -1.74 -0.41 16.49
C VAL A 345 -1.68 -0.60 18.01
N ALA A 346 -1.75 -1.85 18.49
CA ALA A 346 -1.86 -2.08 19.93
C ALA A 346 -0.60 -1.64 20.71
N PHE A 347 0.58 -2.20 20.37
CA PHE A 347 1.81 -1.91 21.09
C PHE A 347 2.23 -0.42 20.98
N ARG A 348 2.14 0.15 19.79
CA ARG A 348 2.50 1.56 19.56
C ARG A 348 1.61 2.52 20.36
N GLN A 349 0.30 2.28 20.42
CA GLN A 349 -0.60 3.11 21.22
C GLN A 349 -0.33 2.95 22.73
N LEU A 350 -0.08 1.73 23.18
CA LEU A 350 0.32 1.48 24.57
C LEU A 350 1.62 2.21 24.91
N PHE A 351 2.62 2.15 24.02
CA PHE A 351 3.89 2.86 24.20
C PHE A 351 3.71 4.38 24.30
N LEU A 352 2.89 4.97 23.42
CA LEU A 352 2.55 6.39 23.47
C LEU A 352 1.81 6.78 24.76
N TYR A 353 0.88 5.93 25.21
CA TYR A 353 0.18 6.13 26.46
C TYR A 353 1.15 6.08 27.66
N CYS A 354 2.04 5.09 27.70
CA CYS A 354 3.09 5.02 28.73
C CYS A 354 4.02 6.23 28.70
N ASN A 355 4.42 6.70 27.51
CA ASN A 355 5.22 7.91 27.37
C ASN A 355 4.50 9.13 27.96
N LYS A 356 3.20 9.25 27.71
CA LYS A 356 2.38 10.35 28.26
C LYS A 356 2.29 10.29 29.80
N VAL A 357 2.03 9.10 30.36
CA VAL A 357 1.75 8.94 31.79
C VAL A 357 3.02 8.95 32.64
N PHE A 358 4.07 8.24 32.22
CA PHE A 358 5.26 7.99 33.04
C PHE A 358 6.46 8.90 32.67
N PHE A 359 6.49 9.44 31.46
CA PHE A 359 7.63 10.22 30.96
C PHE A 359 7.26 11.66 30.59
N GLY A 360 6.14 12.17 31.11
CA GLY A 360 5.71 13.56 30.95
C GLY A 360 5.46 13.97 29.48
N HIS A 361 5.01 13.05 28.63
CA HIS A 361 4.78 13.27 27.20
C HIS A 361 6.05 13.75 26.47
N SER A 362 7.15 13.04 26.67
CA SER A 362 8.45 13.38 26.07
C SER A 362 8.39 13.35 24.53
N PHE A 363 8.98 14.36 23.88
CA PHE A 363 9.14 14.42 22.42
C PHE A 363 9.88 13.20 21.88
N ILE A 364 11.02 12.84 22.52
CA ILE A 364 11.83 11.69 22.09
C ILE A 364 11.01 10.40 22.20
N GLY A 365 10.25 10.22 23.29
CA GLY A 365 9.37 9.08 23.46
C GLY A 365 8.28 9.03 22.40
N THR A 366 7.69 10.15 22.02
CA THR A 366 6.69 10.22 20.96
C THR A 366 7.28 9.86 19.59
N ALA A 367 8.47 10.36 19.25
CA ALA A 367 9.17 10.01 18.02
C ALA A 367 9.58 8.51 17.97
N LEU A 368 10.04 7.95 19.11
CA LEU A 368 10.44 6.54 19.23
C LEU A 368 9.27 5.55 19.15
N ALA A 369 8.03 6.00 19.23
CA ALA A 369 6.86 5.11 19.13
C ALA A 369 6.81 4.35 17.78
N TYR A 370 7.27 4.97 16.67
CA TYR A 370 7.40 4.31 15.38
C TYR A 370 8.48 3.23 15.39
N PRO A 371 9.75 3.54 15.72
CA PRO A 371 10.83 2.57 15.81
C PRO A 371 10.53 1.38 16.72
N MET A 372 9.98 1.63 17.90
CA MET A 372 9.66 0.55 18.84
C MET A 372 8.63 -0.42 18.28
N GLY A 373 7.57 0.09 17.63
CA GLY A 373 6.60 -0.73 16.92
C GLY A 373 7.25 -1.55 15.79
N TRP A 374 8.17 -0.97 15.03
CA TRP A 374 8.88 -1.67 13.95
C TRP A 374 9.81 -2.77 14.46
N VAL A 375 10.52 -2.54 15.55
CA VAL A 375 11.41 -3.54 16.16
C VAL A 375 10.60 -4.74 16.66
N VAL A 376 9.51 -4.50 17.42
CA VAL A 376 8.63 -5.57 17.90
C VAL A 376 8.05 -6.36 16.73
N CYS A 377 7.56 -5.66 15.71
CA CYS A 377 7.05 -6.30 14.49
C CYS A 377 8.12 -7.16 13.80
N SER A 378 9.38 -6.66 13.70
CA SER A 378 10.48 -7.39 13.07
C SER A 378 10.78 -8.70 13.79
N ILE A 379 10.85 -8.65 15.11
CA ILE A 379 11.12 -9.87 15.91
C ILE A 379 10.02 -10.91 15.68
N LEU A 380 8.77 -10.50 15.81
CA LEU A 380 7.62 -11.40 15.63
C LEU A 380 7.54 -11.93 14.17
N MET A 381 7.84 -11.07 13.19
CA MET A 381 7.80 -11.44 11.77
C MET A 381 8.92 -12.42 11.41
N ILE A 382 10.13 -12.24 11.94
CA ILE A 382 11.25 -13.17 11.77
C ILE A 382 10.90 -14.55 12.35
N ILE A 383 10.32 -14.58 13.54
CA ILE A 383 9.89 -15.83 14.19
C ILE A 383 8.82 -16.52 13.34
N CYS A 384 7.81 -15.77 12.90
CA CYS A 384 6.73 -16.30 12.06
C CYS A 384 7.27 -16.86 10.73
N TYR A 385 8.16 -16.10 10.06
CA TYR A 385 8.78 -16.51 8.80
C TYR A 385 9.61 -17.79 8.98
N LYS A 386 10.47 -17.87 10.00
CA LYS A 386 11.28 -19.07 10.28
C LYS A 386 10.43 -20.31 10.56
N ARG A 387 9.22 -20.14 11.13
CA ARG A 387 8.28 -21.24 11.38
C ARG A 387 7.42 -21.61 10.16
N SER A 388 7.47 -20.84 9.09
CA SER A 388 6.72 -21.10 7.86
C SER A 388 7.36 -22.20 7.00
N ALA A 389 6.62 -22.68 5.99
CA ALA A 389 7.13 -23.66 5.03
C ALA A 389 8.39 -23.15 4.29
N LEU A 390 8.43 -21.84 3.96
CA LEU A 390 9.60 -21.20 3.34
C LEU A 390 10.81 -21.19 4.29
N GLY A 391 10.61 -20.83 5.54
CA GLY A 391 11.70 -20.77 6.53
C GLY A 391 12.30 -22.14 6.85
N LYS A 392 11.49 -23.20 6.75
CA LYS A 392 11.86 -24.59 7.01
C LYS A 392 12.35 -25.34 5.77
N ALA A 393 12.26 -24.75 4.57
CA ALA A 393 12.71 -25.40 3.34
C ALA A 393 14.19 -25.78 3.45
N SER A 394 14.50 -27.08 3.56
CA SER A 394 15.86 -27.60 3.57
C SER A 394 16.39 -27.75 2.13
N ASP A 395 17.69 -27.97 2.01
CA ASP A 395 18.33 -28.17 0.70
C ASP A 395 17.84 -29.47 0.02
N ASP A 396 17.28 -30.41 0.80
CA ASP A 396 16.89 -31.74 0.33
C ASP A 396 15.38 -31.89 0.00
N ALA A 397 14.53 -30.88 0.26
CA ALA A 397 13.10 -30.97 0.05
C ALA A 397 12.68 -30.61 -1.38
N ALA A 398 13.24 -31.27 -2.38
CA ALA A 398 12.72 -31.23 -3.73
C ALA A 398 11.69 -32.35 -3.90
N GLY A 399 10.41 -32.10 -3.61
CA GLY A 399 9.38 -33.03 -4.03
C GLY A 399 8.15 -33.25 -3.14
N ALA A 400 8.07 -32.67 -1.99
CA ALA A 400 6.95 -32.97 -1.08
C ALA A 400 6.18 -31.71 -0.66
N VAL A 401 5.40 -31.10 -1.53
CA VAL A 401 4.18 -30.34 -1.14
C VAL A 401 3.40 -29.91 -2.39
N VAL A 402 2.60 -30.78 -2.95
CA VAL A 402 1.30 -30.44 -3.54
C VAL A 402 0.38 -31.62 -3.26
N LYS A 403 -0.33 -31.60 -2.17
CA LYS A 403 -1.56 -32.34 -1.96
C LYS A 403 -2.63 -31.37 -1.48
#